data_b2c6d3e5585e5848190935ff95c125b6
#
_entry.id   b2c6d3e5585e5848190935ff95c125b6
#
_cell.length_a   1.000
_cell.length_b   1.000
_cell.length_c   1.000
_cell.angle_alpha   90.00
_cell.angle_beta   90.00
_cell.angle_gamma   90.00
#
_symmetry.space_group_name_H-M   'P 1'
#
loop_
_entity.id
_entity.type
_entity.pdbx_description
1 polymer ?
#
loop_
_entity_poly.entity_id
_entity_poly.type
_entity_poly.pdbx_seq_one_letter_code
_entity_poly.pdbx_strand_id
1 'polypeptide(L)'
;MIRHQMLADHMHLIIQIFHDNLGLQALTDAAYDILGNPILIADNSYKILASCMNPIYSRPDLDVQKELGYMLENNIAAMKQDRIFEKARKAHYPYYCKSKGASEGWITAMVYIHNIETAHIATADSNRLFTQEDFEFIDFLCR
;
A
#
# COMPACT_ATOMS: atom_id res chain seq x y z
N MET A 1 -8.01 22.65 8.13
CA MET A 1 -7.08 22.77 9.29
C MET A 1 -7.01 21.50 10.12
N ILE A 2 -8.15 20.97 10.55
CA ILE A 2 -8.19 19.69 11.30
C ILE A 2 -7.56 18.55 10.52
N ARG A 3 -7.79 18.46 9.20
CA ARG A 3 -7.22 17.42 8.33
C ARG A 3 -5.69 17.47 8.29
N HIS A 4 -5.09 18.66 8.12
CA HIS A 4 -3.63 18.81 8.08
C HIS A 4 -2.99 18.42 9.41
N GLN A 5 -3.65 18.74 10.52
CA GLN A 5 -3.17 18.35 11.84
C GLN A 5 -3.23 16.82 12.01
N MET A 6 -4.31 16.17 11.56
CA MET A 6 -4.43 14.71 11.60
C MET A 6 -3.35 14.04 10.75
N LEU A 7 -3.09 14.55 9.56
CA LEU A 7 -2.03 14.02 8.70
C LEU A 7 -0.66 14.15 9.36
N ALA A 8 -0.37 15.31 9.96
CA ALA A 8 0.87 15.52 10.67
C ALA A 8 1.03 14.57 11.86
N ASP A 9 -0.05 14.33 12.61
CA ASP A 9 -0.05 13.39 13.72
C ASP A 9 0.19 11.97 13.25
N HIS A 10 -0.39 11.58 12.13
CA HIS A 10 -0.20 10.26 11.52
C HIS A 10 1.24 10.08 11.07
N MET A 11 1.82 11.09 10.42
CA MET A 11 3.21 11.06 9.99
C MET A 11 4.16 10.97 11.18
N HIS A 12 3.85 11.69 12.26
CA HIS A 12 4.63 11.64 13.49
C HIS A 12 4.61 10.25 14.13
N LEU A 13 3.44 9.60 14.16
CA LEU A 13 3.32 8.23 14.66
C LEU A 13 4.18 7.26 13.87
N ILE A 14 4.18 7.36 12.55
CA ILE A 14 5.00 6.51 11.68
C ILE A 14 6.49 6.74 11.93
N ILE A 15 6.92 7.99 12.05
CA ILE A 15 8.31 8.33 12.38
C ILE A 15 8.71 7.71 13.72
N GLN A 16 7.84 7.78 14.72
CA GLN A 16 8.11 7.21 16.03
C GLN A 16 8.24 5.69 15.99
N ILE A 17 7.36 5.00 15.26
CA ILE A 17 7.42 3.56 15.06
C ILE A 17 8.74 3.17 14.39
N PHE A 18 9.15 3.91 13.39
CA PHE A 18 10.42 3.69 12.69
C PHE A 18 11.61 3.95 13.64
N HIS A 19 11.58 5.04 14.38
CA HIS A 19 12.62 5.40 15.35
C HIS A 19 12.79 4.33 16.43
N ASP A 20 11.67 3.79 16.94
CA ASP A 20 11.67 2.75 17.97
C ASP A 20 12.02 1.37 17.41
N ASN A 21 12.25 1.27 16.11
CA ASN A 21 12.67 0.03 15.43
C ASN A 21 11.72 -1.14 15.68
N LEU A 22 10.42 -0.88 15.63
CA LEU A 22 9.38 -1.88 15.89
C LEU A 22 9.13 -2.83 14.71
N GLY A 23 9.75 -2.56 13.56
CA GLY A 23 9.69 -3.42 12.39
C GLY A 23 8.63 -3.04 11.37
N LEU A 24 8.74 -3.64 10.19
CA LEU A 24 7.90 -3.31 9.04
C LEU A 24 6.43 -3.69 9.27
N GLN A 25 6.16 -4.82 9.94
CA GLN A 25 4.79 -5.22 10.22
C GLN A 25 4.07 -4.24 11.15
N ALA A 26 4.74 -3.75 12.19
CA ALA A 26 4.17 -2.75 13.08
C ALA A 26 3.84 -1.45 12.34
N LEU A 27 4.73 -1.05 11.43
CA LEU A 27 4.52 0.12 10.58
C LEU A 27 3.31 -0.10 9.65
N THR A 28 3.19 -1.28 9.08
CA THR A 28 2.09 -1.65 8.17
C THR A 28 0.75 -1.70 8.92
N ASP A 29 0.74 -2.24 10.14
CA ASP A 29 -0.46 -2.28 10.97
C ASP A 29 -0.94 -0.87 11.33
N ALA A 30 -0.01 0.02 11.66
CA ALA A 30 -0.33 1.42 11.93
C ALA A 30 -0.88 2.12 10.68
N ALA A 31 -0.28 1.85 9.52
CA ALA A 31 -0.76 2.39 8.25
C ALA A 31 -2.17 1.91 7.92
N TYR A 32 -2.47 0.64 8.19
CA TYR A 32 -3.83 0.10 8.04
C TYR A 32 -4.83 0.87 8.90
N ASP A 33 -4.50 1.11 10.17
CA ASP A 33 -5.39 1.84 11.08
C ASP A 33 -5.63 3.28 10.59
N ILE A 34 -4.61 3.92 10.05
CA ILE A 34 -4.70 5.28 9.53
C ILE A 34 -5.52 5.33 8.24
N LEU A 35 -5.23 4.45 7.29
CA LEU A 35 -5.89 4.43 5.98
C LEU A 35 -7.29 3.84 6.04
N GLY A 36 -7.54 2.91 6.97
CA GLY A 36 -8.80 2.19 7.05
C GLY A 36 -9.03 1.22 5.90
N ASN A 37 -7.99 0.86 5.17
CA ASN A 37 -8.06 0.00 3.99
C ASN A 37 -6.93 -1.04 4.00
N PRO A 38 -7.14 -2.22 3.38
CA PRO A 38 -6.09 -3.23 3.27
C PRO A 38 -4.83 -2.68 2.61
N ILE A 39 -3.68 -3.07 3.15
CA ILE A 39 -2.38 -2.61 2.66
C ILE A 39 -1.41 -3.79 2.56
N LEU A 40 -0.58 -3.76 1.52
CA LEU A 40 0.41 -4.78 1.21
C LEU A 40 1.71 -4.10 0.80
N ILE A 41 2.83 -4.61 1.29
CA ILE A 41 4.17 -4.20 0.85
C ILE A 41 4.86 -5.43 0.30
N ALA A 42 5.32 -5.36 -0.94
CA ALA A 42 6.02 -6.44 -1.61
C ALA A 42 7.32 -5.95 -2.25
N ASP A 43 8.31 -6.85 -2.34
CA ASP A 43 9.58 -6.54 -2.98
C ASP A 43 9.52 -6.68 -4.50
N ASN A 44 10.65 -6.50 -5.18
CA ASN A 44 10.72 -6.57 -6.64
C ASN A 44 10.47 -7.98 -7.20
N SER A 45 10.53 -9.00 -6.35
CA SER A 45 10.21 -10.39 -6.72
C SER A 45 8.78 -10.76 -6.34
N TYR A 46 7.97 -9.76 -5.95
CA TYR A 46 6.58 -9.92 -5.52
C TYR A 46 6.44 -10.73 -4.24
N LYS A 47 7.51 -10.87 -3.46
CA LYS A 47 7.45 -11.44 -2.12
C LYS A 47 6.80 -10.45 -1.18
N ILE A 48 5.81 -10.90 -0.44
CA ILE A 48 5.11 -10.06 0.53
C ILE A 48 5.99 -9.87 1.76
N LEU A 49 6.37 -8.64 2.01
CA LEU A 49 7.20 -8.27 3.17
C LEU A 49 6.36 -8.00 4.40
N ALA A 50 5.19 -7.41 4.22
CA ALA A 50 4.23 -7.15 5.28
C ALA A 50 2.85 -6.88 4.66
N SER A 51 1.81 -7.20 5.41
CA SER A 51 0.44 -6.93 4.98
C SER A 51 -0.47 -6.78 6.18
N CYS A 52 -1.55 -6.01 6.01
CA CYS A 52 -2.62 -5.92 6.98
C CYS A 52 -3.95 -5.85 6.23
N MET A 53 -4.82 -6.82 6.49
CA MET A 53 -6.10 -6.99 5.81
C MET A 53 -7.24 -6.90 6.81
N ASN A 54 -8.39 -6.41 6.34
CA ASN A 54 -9.58 -6.36 7.17
C ASN A 54 -10.15 -7.78 7.34
N PRO A 55 -10.25 -8.31 8.57
CA PRO A 55 -10.79 -9.64 8.80
C PRO A 55 -12.29 -9.78 8.47
N ILE A 56 -13.02 -8.67 8.37
CA ILE A 56 -14.45 -8.67 8.07
C ILE A 56 -14.72 -8.90 6.58
N TYR A 57 -13.81 -8.47 5.71
CA TYR A 57 -13.94 -8.63 4.26
C TYR A 57 -12.99 -9.69 3.77
N SER A 58 -13.53 -10.90 3.58
CA SER A 58 -12.73 -12.00 3.05
C SER A 58 -12.55 -11.83 1.54
N ARG A 59 -11.31 -11.69 1.11
CA ARG A 59 -10.92 -11.87 -0.28
C ARG A 59 -10.05 -13.11 -0.36
N PRO A 60 -10.59 -14.21 -0.93
CA PRO A 60 -9.84 -15.48 -0.95
C PRO A 60 -8.47 -15.37 -1.62
N ASP A 61 -8.34 -14.56 -2.67
CA ASP A 61 -7.07 -14.34 -3.34
C ASP A 61 -6.03 -13.66 -2.43
N LEU A 62 -6.43 -12.69 -1.62
CA LEU A 62 -5.54 -12.01 -0.69
C LEU A 62 -5.15 -12.91 0.48
N ASP A 63 -6.08 -13.72 0.97
CA ASP A 63 -5.80 -14.69 2.02
C ASP A 63 -4.78 -15.72 1.55
N VAL A 64 -4.92 -16.24 0.33
CA VAL A 64 -3.97 -17.18 -0.27
C VAL A 64 -2.60 -16.52 -0.44
N GLN A 65 -2.54 -15.27 -0.90
CA GLN A 65 -1.29 -14.53 -1.02
C GLN A 65 -0.56 -14.41 0.32
N LYS A 66 -1.30 -14.06 1.37
CA LYS A 66 -0.74 -13.93 2.72
C LYS A 66 -0.14 -15.25 3.20
N GLU A 67 -0.84 -16.35 2.98
CA GLU A 67 -0.38 -17.68 3.39
C GLU A 67 0.85 -18.12 2.61
N LEU A 68 0.89 -17.87 1.30
CA LEU A 68 2.03 -18.22 0.44
C LEU A 68 3.22 -17.28 0.63
N GLY A 69 3.00 -16.06 1.11
CA GLY A 69 4.04 -15.05 1.24
C GLY A 69 4.44 -14.38 -0.06
N TYR A 70 3.68 -14.61 -1.15
CA TYR A 70 3.91 -14.03 -2.47
C TYR A 70 2.59 -13.60 -3.09
N MET A 71 2.66 -12.57 -3.95
CA MET A 71 1.52 -12.17 -4.77
C MET A 71 1.19 -13.29 -5.76
N LEU A 72 -0.11 -13.49 -6.03
CA LEU A 72 -0.55 -14.49 -7.00
C LEU A 72 -0.20 -14.07 -8.42
N GLU A 73 0.21 -15.02 -9.26
CA GLU A 73 0.57 -14.78 -10.65
C GLU A 73 -0.55 -14.07 -11.42
N ASN A 74 -1.80 -14.45 -11.20
CA ASN A 74 -2.94 -13.83 -11.85
C ASN A 74 -3.05 -12.34 -11.52
N ASN A 75 -2.81 -11.96 -10.27
CA ASN A 75 -2.83 -10.57 -9.83
C ASN A 75 -1.67 -9.79 -10.43
N ILE A 76 -0.48 -10.38 -10.46
CA ILE A 76 0.70 -9.77 -11.08
C ILE A 76 0.48 -9.57 -12.57
N ALA A 77 -0.06 -10.57 -13.27
CA ALA A 77 -0.33 -10.50 -14.70
C ALA A 77 -1.34 -9.40 -15.03
N ALA A 78 -2.40 -9.27 -14.22
CA ALA A 78 -3.40 -8.21 -14.39
C ALA A 78 -2.77 -6.82 -14.21
N MET A 79 -1.92 -6.65 -13.19
CA MET A 79 -1.23 -5.39 -12.96
C MET A 79 -0.26 -5.05 -14.11
N LYS A 80 0.45 -6.03 -14.65
CA LYS A 80 1.34 -5.85 -15.80
C LYS A 80 0.56 -5.48 -17.06
N GLN A 81 -0.58 -6.11 -17.29
CA GLN A 81 -1.44 -5.81 -18.43
C GLN A 81 -1.93 -4.35 -18.38
N ASP A 82 -2.29 -3.86 -17.21
CA ASP A 82 -2.73 -2.48 -17.02
C ASP A 82 -1.56 -1.50 -16.90
N ARG A 83 -0.33 -1.99 -16.97
CA ARG A 83 0.90 -1.20 -16.85
C ARG A 83 0.96 -0.37 -15.55
N ILE A 84 0.42 -0.94 -14.47
CA ILE A 84 0.29 -0.22 -13.20
C ILE A 84 1.65 0.21 -12.65
N PHE A 85 2.63 -0.70 -12.67
CA PHE A 85 3.96 -0.39 -12.16
C PHE A 85 4.66 0.69 -13.00
N GLU A 86 4.54 0.63 -14.32
CA GLU A 86 5.11 1.64 -15.21
C GLU A 86 4.50 3.02 -14.95
N LYS A 87 3.17 3.07 -14.78
CA LYS A 87 2.45 4.31 -14.52
C LYS A 87 2.79 4.88 -13.16
N ALA A 88 2.93 4.02 -12.14
CA ALA A 88 3.33 4.44 -10.80
C ALA A 88 4.76 5.00 -10.80
N ARG A 89 5.69 4.35 -11.50
CA ARG A 89 7.06 4.85 -11.65
C ARG A 89 7.11 6.20 -12.34
N LYS A 90 6.38 6.35 -13.44
CA LYS A 90 6.33 7.57 -14.22
C LYS A 90 5.71 8.73 -13.44
N ALA A 91 4.71 8.45 -12.61
CA ALA A 91 4.03 9.45 -11.82
C ALA A 91 4.90 10.01 -10.69
N HIS A 92 5.86 9.25 -10.17
CA HIS A 92 6.67 9.59 -8.99
C HIS A 92 5.79 9.96 -7.78
N TYR A 93 4.60 9.35 -7.72
CA TYR A 93 3.57 9.64 -6.72
C TYR A 93 2.62 8.43 -6.67
N PRO A 94 1.91 8.20 -5.55
CA PRO A 94 0.94 7.11 -5.49
C PRO A 94 -0.06 7.17 -6.64
N TYR A 95 -0.19 6.06 -7.35
CA TYR A 95 -1.00 5.96 -8.57
C TYR A 95 -2.24 5.13 -8.30
N TYR A 96 -3.41 5.73 -8.53
CA TYR A 96 -4.70 5.04 -8.37
C TYR A 96 -5.13 4.45 -9.71
N CYS A 97 -5.57 3.19 -9.67
CA CYS A 97 -6.13 2.51 -10.83
C CYS A 97 -7.30 1.63 -10.40
N LYS A 98 -8.39 1.72 -11.14
CA LYS A 98 -9.53 0.82 -10.99
C LYS A 98 -9.78 0.16 -12.33
N SER A 99 -9.56 -1.15 -12.39
CA SER A 99 -9.79 -1.92 -13.61
C SER A 99 -11.27 -1.94 -13.95
N LYS A 100 -11.58 -1.96 -15.24
CA LYS A 100 -12.96 -2.02 -15.73
C LYS A 100 -13.66 -3.25 -15.16
N GLY A 101 -14.81 -3.03 -14.52
CA GLY A 101 -15.59 -4.10 -13.92
C GLY A 101 -15.13 -4.52 -12.53
N ALA A 102 -14.04 -3.96 -12.01
CA ALA A 102 -13.58 -4.23 -10.65
C ALA A 102 -14.47 -3.52 -9.64
N SER A 103 -14.72 -4.17 -8.49
CA SER A 103 -15.51 -3.60 -7.41
C SER A 103 -14.73 -2.56 -6.59
N GLU A 104 -13.39 -2.62 -6.67
CA GLU A 104 -12.51 -1.75 -5.90
C GLU A 104 -11.33 -1.29 -6.74
N GLY A 105 -10.79 -0.13 -6.38
CA GLY A 105 -9.58 0.40 -6.97
C GLY A 105 -8.38 0.21 -6.05
N TRP A 106 -7.19 0.41 -6.59
CA TRP A 106 -5.94 0.25 -5.87
C TRP A 106 -5.05 1.46 -6.05
N ILE A 107 -4.37 1.83 -4.98
CA ILE A 107 -3.22 2.73 -5.07
C ILE A 107 -1.96 1.88 -5.07
N THR A 108 -1.08 2.13 -6.04
CA THR A 108 0.25 1.52 -6.10
C THR A 108 1.29 2.63 -6.01
N ALA A 109 2.25 2.47 -5.11
CA ALA A 109 3.32 3.43 -4.91
C ALA A 109 4.65 2.70 -4.82
N MET A 110 5.66 3.20 -5.53
CA MET A 110 6.99 2.59 -5.55
C MET A 110 7.83 3.13 -4.39
N VAL A 111 8.55 2.23 -3.74
CA VAL A 111 9.45 2.56 -2.63
C VAL A 111 10.88 2.57 -3.14
N TYR A 112 11.60 3.67 -2.93
CA TYR A 112 12.99 3.82 -3.32
C TYR A 112 13.88 3.97 -2.09
N ILE A 113 14.98 3.22 -2.07
CA ILE A 113 16.03 3.37 -1.06
C ILE A 113 17.30 3.75 -1.81
N HIS A 114 17.87 4.90 -1.48
CA HIS A 114 19.05 5.45 -2.18
C HIS A 114 18.84 5.50 -3.71
N ASN A 115 17.67 5.96 -4.14
CA ASN A 115 17.26 6.07 -5.54
C ASN A 115 17.15 4.73 -6.29
N ILE A 116 17.15 3.61 -5.57
CA ILE A 116 16.95 2.28 -6.15
C ILE A 116 15.55 1.81 -5.78
N GLU A 117 14.77 1.42 -6.78
CA GLU A 117 13.45 0.83 -6.57
C GLU A 117 13.60 -0.50 -5.84
N THR A 118 13.04 -0.59 -4.64
CA THR A 118 13.24 -1.72 -3.73
C THR A 118 11.96 -2.52 -3.51
N ALA A 119 10.81 -1.83 -3.49
CA ALA A 119 9.54 -2.44 -3.13
C ALA A 119 8.39 -1.60 -3.68
N HIS A 120 7.17 -2.09 -3.50
CA HIS A 120 5.98 -1.29 -3.76
C HIS A 120 4.96 -1.47 -2.64
N ILE A 121 4.13 -0.46 -2.46
CA ILE A 121 2.99 -0.47 -1.54
C ILE A 121 1.74 -0.55 -2.40
N ALA A 122 0.81 -1.43 -2.03
CA ALA A 122 -0.50 -1.52 -2.66
C ALA A 122 -1.58 -1.46 -1.58
N THR A 123 -2.58 -0.63 -1.79
CA THR A 123 -3.73 -0.51 -0.88
C THR A 123 -5.01 -0.39 -1.71
N ALA A 124 -6.08 -1.05 -1.25
CA ALA A 124 -7.36 -1.08 -1.95
C ALA A 124 -8.40 -0.23 -1.23
N ASP A 125 -9.33 0.37 -1.99
CA ASP A 125 -10.44 1.16 -1.41
C ASP A 125 -11.63 0.27 -0.99
N SER A 126 -11.34 -0.91 -0.46
CA SER A 126 -12.35 -1.92 -0.09
C SER A 126 -13.28 -1.46 1.03
N ASN A 127 -12.76 -0.69 1.99
CA ASN A 127 -13.49 -0.28 3.19
C ASN A 127 -13.98 1.16 3.10
N ARG A 128 -13.18 2.03 2.50
CA ARG A 128 -13.56 3.43 2.28
C ARG A 128 -12.81 4.00 1.07
N LEU A 129 -13.38 5.04 0.47
CA LEU A 129 -12.76 5.72 -0.65
C LEU A 129 -11.54 6.51 -0.20
N PHE A 130 -10.53 6.61 -1.07
CA PHE A 130 -9.33 7.37 -0.80
C PHE A 130 -9.58 8.87 -0.86
N THR A 131 -8.87 9.60 0.01
CA THR A 131 -8.85 11.06 0.03
C THR A 131 -7.47 11.57 -0.39
N GLN A 132 -7.34 12.87 -0.60
CA GLN A 132 -6.05 13.47 -0.93
C GLN A 132 -5.01 13.23 0.18
N GLU A 133 -5.42 13.26 1.44
CA GLU A 133 -4.53 12.96 2.57
C GLU A 133 -4.01 11.53 2.53
N ASP A 134 -4.81 10.58 2.04
CA ASP A 134 -4.36 9.20 1.89
C ASP A 134 -3.20 9.11 0.89
N PHE A 135 -3.29 9.80 -0.24
CA PHE A 135 -2.20 9.84 -1.23
C PHE A 135 -0.94 10.46 -0.62
N GLU A 136 -1.08 11.56 0.10
CA GLU A 136 0.05 12.23 0.76
C GLU A 136 0.69 11.36 1.83
N PHE A 137 -0.13 10.65 2.59
CA PHE A 137 0.36 9.72 3.61
C PHE A 137 1.12 8.55 2.99
N ILE A 138 0.59 7.95 1.92
CA ILE A 138 1.26 6.85 1.22
C ILE A 138 2.58 7.33 0.59
N ASP A 139 2.58 8.51 -0.01
CA ASP A 139 3.82 9.10 -0.55
C ASP A 139 4.87 9.28 0.54
N PHE A 140 4.45 9.71 1.71
CA PHE A 140 5.32 9.82 2.88
C PHE A 140 5.90 8.45 3.29
N LEU A 141 5.08 7.39 3.30
CA LEU A 141 5.54 6.05 3.64
C LEU A 141 6.62 5.53 2.69
N CYS A 142 6.62 5.99 1.44
CA CYS A 142 7.57 5.54 0.43
C CYS A 142 8.95 6.18 0.54
N ARG A 143 9.14 7.10 1.46
CA ARG A 143 10.38 7.85 1.61
C ARG A 143 11.26 7.41 2.79
#